data_ea7ca614e6c4fb8ce48fc7a39dfecdef
#
_entry.id   ea7ca614e6c4fb8ce48fc7a39dfecdef
#
_cell.length_a   1.000
_cell.length_b   1.000
_cell.length_c   1.000
_cell.angle_alpha   90.00
_cell.angle_beta   90.00
_cell.angle_gamma   90.00
#
_symmetry.space_group_name_H-M   'P 1'
#
loop_
_entity.id
_entity.type
_entity.pdbx_description
1 polymer ?
#
loop_
_entity_poly.entity_id
_entity_poly.type
_entity_poly.pdbx_seq_one_letter_code
_entity_poly.pdbx_strand_id
1 'polypeptide(L)'
;MQKLLLFDIDGTLIRSNGAGRLTLAYALDKLFGTVGPLESYNMSGKTDPRIITDLLTAVGIPPKEINNQLPAIYELMAEHGQKIFQEKGMAACPGVPELLTELSRQPNVLLGLLTGNSQLTAPLKLLAAGIDPLQFKVGAYGSDAMDRNDLPAIGMSRASQLTGEQFDGNNTVIIGDTPADILCARAGKATAVAVASGWHAAATLAEYRPDHLFENLGETNHILQTLLS
;
A
#
# COMPACT_ATOMS: atom_id res chain seq x y z
N MET A 1 -2.77 -12.80 -22.49
CA MET A 1 -2.99 -13.03 -21.03
C MET A 1 -2.96 -11.65 -20.40
N GLN A 2 -3.95 -11.33 -19.59
CA GLN A 2 -3.99 -10.05 -18.88
C GLN A 2 -2.98 -10.06 -17.74
N LYS A 3 -2.31 -8.91 -17.48
CA LYS A 3 -1.39 -8.73 -16.34
C LYS A 3 -2.07 -7.93 -15.23
N LEU A 4 -1.87 -8.37 -13.99
CA LEU A 4 -2.29 -7.67 -12.80
C LEU A 4 -1.09 -6.90 -12.22
N LEU A 5 -1.22 -5.59 -12.12
CA LEU A 5 -0.22 -4.73 -11.50
C LEU A 5 -0.77 -4.20 -10.17
N LEU A 6 -0.19 -4.67 -9.07
CA LEU A 6 -0.56 -4.29 -7.71
C LEU A 6 0.44 -3.30 -7.14
N PHE A 7 0.00 -2.08 -6.89
CA PHE A 7 0.82 -1.00 -6.36
C PHE A 7 0.62 -0.80 -4.86
N ASP A 8 1.72 -0.66 -4.12
CA ASP A 8 1.66 -0.02 -2.81
C ASP A 8 1.41 1.49 -2.96
N ILE A 9 1.06 2.16 -1.88
CA ILE A 9 0.67 3.57 -1.87
C ILE A 9 1.80 4.45 -1.31
N ASP A 10 2.11 4.32 -0.02
CA ASP A 10 3.01 5.24 0.69
C ASP A 10 4.48 4.98 0.36
N GLY A 11 5.14 5.89 -0.33
CA GLY A 11 6.52 5.75 -0.80
C GLY A 11 6.63 5.18 -2.21
N THR A 12 5.55 4.60 -2.75
CA THR A 12 5.47 4.06 -4.11
C THR A 12 4.68 4.97 -5.04
N LEU A 13 3.38 5.11 -4.82
CA LEU A 13 2.51 6.02 -5.60
C LEU A 13 2.57 7.45 -5.09
N ILE A 14 2.66 7.64 -3.76
CA ILE A 14 2.59 8.97 -3.13
C ILE A 14 3.62 9.15 -2.02
N ARG A 15 3.94 10.42 -1.73
CA ARG A 15 4.62 10.86 -0.52
C ARG A 15 3.60 11.39 0.47
N SER A 16 3.42 10.68 1.58
CA SER A 16 2.38 11.00 2.58
C SER A 16 2.81 11.97 3.67
N ASN A 17 4.08 12.38 3.71
CA ASN A 17 4.63 13.38 4.63
C ASN A 17 4.24 13.16 6.11
N GLY A 18 4.13 11.90 6.54
CA GLY A 18 3.77 11.50 7.90
C GLY A 18 2.28 11.62 8.26
N ALA A 19 1.42 11.96 7.30
CA ALA A 19 0.00 12.15 7.55
C ALA A 19 -0.71 10.90 8.07
N GLY A 20 -0.32 9.70 7.59
CA GLY A 20 -0.86 8.44 8.11
C GLY A 20 -0.62 8.23 9.60
N ARG A 21 0.58 8.60 10.10
CA ARG A 21 0.90 8.54 11.55
C ARG A 21 0.02 9.48 12.37
N LEU A 22 -0.27 10.67 11.85
CA LEU A 22 -1.12 11.66 12.55
C LEU A 22 -2.58 11.22 12.63
N THR A 23 -3.12 10.67 11.55
CA THR A 23 -4.49 10.16 11.55
C THR A 23 -4.65 8.96 12.46
N LEU A 24 -3.66 8.07 12.49
CA LEU A 24 -3.63 6.94 13.44
C LEU A 24 -3.55 7.43 14.88
N ALA A 25 -2.64 8.36 15.18
CA ALA A 25 -2.51 8.94 16.51
C ALA A 25 -3.84 9.51 17.02
N TYR A 26 -4.52 10.28 16.17
CA TYR A 26 -5.82 10.85 16.51
C TYR A 26 -6.86 9.77 16.85
N ALA A 27 -6.98 8.74 16.01
CA ALA A 27 -7.96 7.68 16.21
C ALA A 27 -7.69 6.86 17.49
N LEU A 28 -6.42 6.53 17.75
CA LEU A 28 -6.04 5.78 18.96
C LEU A 28 -6.25 6.61 20.24
N ASP A 29 -5.83 7.87 20.24
CA ASP A 29 -6.05 8.77 21.38
C ASP A 29 -7.54 8.94 21.68
N LYS A 30 -8.36 9.11 20.64
CA LYS A 30 -9.81 9.30 20.76
C LYS A 30 -10.51 8.09 21.36
N LEU A 31 -10.13 6.86 20.99
CA LEU A 31 -10.83 5.63 21.40
C LEU A 31 -10.24 5.01 22.67
N PHE A 32 -8.92 5.14 22.87
CA PHE A 32 -8.22 4.46 23.95
C PHE A 32 -7.53 5.41 24.95
N GLY A 33 -7.50 6.72 24.66
CA GLY A 33 -6.79 7.69 25.48
C GLY A 33 -5.25 7.52 25.46
N THR A 34 -4.74 6.74 24.52
CA THR A 34 -3.31 6.46 24.36
C THR A 34 -2.99 6.10 22.92
N VAL A 35 -1.77 6.43 22.50
CA VAL A 35 -1.23 6.06 21.17
C VAL A 35 -0.17 4.96 21.25
N GLY A 36 0.08 4.43 22.48
CA GLY A 36 1.17 3.51 22.70
C GLY A 36 2.54 4.12 22.33
N PRO A 37 3.56 3.32 22.03
CA PRO A 37 4.90 3.80 21.68
C PRO A 37 4.99 4.28 20.20
N LEU A 38 3.96 4.96 19.68
CA LEU A 38 3.85 5.34 18.27
C LEU A 38 5.05 6.17 17.79
N GLU A 39 5.62 7.03 18.62
CA GLU A 39 6.72 7.91 18.22
C GLU A 39 7.95 7.14 17.75
N SER A 40 8.31 6.07 18.47
CA SER A 40 9.47 5.23 18.16
C SER A 40 9.15 4.01 17.29
N TYR A 41 7.87 3.79 16.96
CA TYR A 41 7.45 2.59 16.24
C TYR A 41 7.71 2.70 14.73
N ASN A 42 8.36 1.68 14.17
CA ASN A 42 8.54 1.57 12.71
C ASN A 42 7.30 0.98 12.04
N MET A 43 6.61 1.81 11.26
CA MET A 43 5.38 1.45 10.54
C MET A 43 5.65 0.91 9.12
N SER A 44 6.89 1.06 8.60
CA SER A 44 7.23 0.77 7.21
C SER A 44 6.85 -0.66 6.80
N GLY A 45 6.12 -0.80 5.70
CA GLY A 45 5.72 -2.08 5.12
C GLY A 45 4.70 -2.90 5.91
N LYS A 46 4.20 -2.39 7.05
CA LYS A 46 3.21 -3.09 7.88
C LYS A 46 1.78 -2.70 7.50
N THR A 47 0.83 -3.58 7.86
CA THR A 47 -0.59 -3.31 7.72
C THR A 47 -1.13 -2.50 8.89
N ASP A 48 -2.15 -1.68 8.68
CA ASP A 48 -2.78 -0.88 9.73
C ASP A 48 -3.19 -1.73 10.96
N PRO A 49 -3.88 -2.89 10.83
CA PRO A 49 -4.25 -3.69 11.98
C PRO A 49 -3.03 -4.25 12.73
N ARG A 50 -1.92 -4.56 12.04
CA ARG A 50 -0.68 -4.97 12.68
C ARG A 50 -0.09 -3.84 13.49
N ILE A 51 -0.01 -2.64 12.94
CA ILE A 51 0.50 -1.44 13.63
C ILE A 51 -0.34 -1.15 14.87
N ILE A 52 -1.67 -1.11 14.70
CA ILE A 52 -2.63 -0.83 15.79
C ILE A 52 -2.46 -1.86 16.91
N THR A 53 -2.40 -3.15 16.55
CA THR A 53 -2.27 -4.24 17.53
C THR A 53 -0.93 -4.14 18.28
N ASP A 54 0.17 -3.94 17.58
CA ASP A 54 1.50 -3.84 18.20
C ASP A 54 1.56 -2.65 19.18
N LEU A 55 1.00 -1.48 18.80
CA LEU A 55 1.01 -0.28 19.62
C LEU A 55 0.15 -0.42 20.89
N LEU A 56 -1.05 -0.93 20.76
CA LEU A 56 -2.00 -1.00 21.87
C LEU A 56 -1.71 -2.18 22.82
N THR A 57 -1.22 -3.31 22.31
CA THR A 57 -0.77 -4.41 23.17
C THR A 57 0.46 -4.03 23.98
N ALA A 58 1.34 -3.18 23.46
CA ALA A 58 2.50 -2.67 24.20
C ALA A 58 2.13 -1.86 25.45
N VAL A 59 0.89 -1.34 25.52
CA VAL A 59 0.36 -0.61 26.68
C VAL A 59 -0.71 -1.40 27.44
N GLY A 60 -0.81 -2.72 27.18
CA GLY A 60 -1.63 -3.65 27.96
C GLY A 60 -3.08 -3.80 27.51
N ILE A 61 -3.47 -3.24 26.35
CA ILE A 61 -4.84 -3.41 25.81
C ILE A 61 -4.96 -4.80 25.18
N PRO A 62 -5.99 -5.60 25.55
CA PRO A 62 -6.14 -6.95 25.05
C PRO A 62 -6.43 -7.01 23.55
N PRO A 63 -5.85 -7.97 22.79
CA PRO A 63 -6.08 -8.12 21.35
C PRO A 63 -7.56 -8.22 20.94
N LYS A 64 -8.38 -8.86 21.79
CA LYS A 64 -9.83 -8.99 21.53
C LYS A 64 -10.53 -7.62 21.54
N GLU A 65 -10.16 -6.74 22.47
CA GLU A 65 -10.70 -5.38 22.54
C GLU A 65 -10.25 -4.57 21.33
N ILE A 66 -8.98 -4.65 20.95
CA ILE A 66 -8.42 -3.98 19.79
C ILE A 66 -9.18 -4.41 18.52
N ASN A 67 -9.32 -5.72 18.30
CA ASN A 67 -10.00 -6.26 17.11
C ASN A 67 -11.45 -5.80 17.02
N ASN A 68 -12.16 -5.68 18.11
CA ASN A 68 -13.54 -5.19 18.14
C ASN A 68 -13.64 -3.71 17.74
N GLN A 69 -12.56 -2.93 17.93
CA GLN A 69 -12.52 -1.50 17.65
C GLN A 69 -11.88 -1.16 16.28
N LEU A 70 -11.30 -2.12 15.56
CA LEU A 70 -10.67 -1.86 14.26
C LEU A 70 -11.57 -1.09 13.28
N PRO A 71 -12.86 -1.42 13.11
CA PRO A 71 -13.74 -0.66 12.22
C PRO A 71 -13.84 0.82 12.62
N ALA A 72 -14.08 1.10 13.91
CA ALA A 72 -14.18 2.46 14.43
C ALA A 72 -12.85 3.23 14.30
N ILE A 73 -11.71 2.56 14.48
CA ILE A 73 -10.39 3.17 14.25
C ILE A 73 -10.26 3.58 12.78
N TYR A 74 -10.60 2.72 11.82
CA TYR A 74 -10.51 3.02 10.39
C TYR A 74 -11.44 4.17 9.99
N GLU A 75 -12.67 4.23 10.52
CA GLU A 75 -13.61 5.32 10.30
C GLU A 75 -13.04 6.65 10.79
N LEU A 76 -12.53 6.72 12.03
CA LEU A 76 -11.91 7.92 12.58
C LEU A 76 -10.65 8.33 11.80
N MET A 77 -9.82 7.37 11.37
CA MET A 77 -8.67 7.66 10.52
C MET A 77 -9.11 8.26 9.18
N ALA A 78 -10.18 7.77 8.58
CA ALA A 78 -10.69 8.28 7.30
C ALA A 78 -11.30 9.68 7.47
N GLU A 79 -12.16 9.89 8.46
CA GLU A 79 -12.79 11.19 8.75
C GLU A 79 -11.75 12.28 9.01
N HIS A 80 -10.80 12.01 9.92
CA HIS A 80 -9.74 12.95 10.25
C HIS A 80 -8.75 13.11 9.10
N GLY A 81 -8.53 12.01 8.36
CA GLY A 81 -7.63 11.95 7.23
C GLY A 81 -7.98 12.90 6.10
N GLN A 82 -9.24 13.12 5.79
CA GLN A 82 -9.67 14.05 4.73
C GLN A 82 -9.02 15.44 4.87
N LYS A 83 -8.96 15.96 6.09
CA LYS A 83 -8.34 17.26 6.39
C LYS A 83 -6.82 17.14 6.42
N ILE A 84 -6.27 16.21 7.18
CA ILE A 84 -4.83 16.07 7.40
C ILE A 84 -4.08 15.76 6.10
N PHE A 85 -4.64 14.93 5.21
CA PHE A 85 -3.99 14.59 3.95
C PHE A 85 -3.82 15.81 3.04
N GLN A 86 -4.82 16.69 3.01
CA GLN A 86 -4.74 17.96 2.28
C GLN A 86 -3.73 18.92 2.92
N GLU A 87 -3.79 19.11 4.25
CA GLU A 87 -2.90 20.02 4.98
C GLU A 87 -1.41 19.62 4.91
N LYS A 88 -1.12 18.30 4.86
CA LYS A 88 0.25 17.79 4.76
C LYS A 88 0.84 17.86 3.35
N GLY A 89 0.05 18.23 2.35
CA GLY A 89 0.52 18.40 0.99
C GLY A 89 1.03 17.08 0.40
N MET A 90 0.20 16.03 0.42
CA MET A 90 0.52 14.79 -0.26
C MET A 90 0.75 15.02 -1.75
N ALA A 91 1.71 14.33 -2.33
CA ALA A 91 2.05 14.46 -3.73
C ALA A 91 2.35 13.09 -4.35
N ALA A 92 2.10 12.94 -5.64
CA ALA A 92 2.52 11.77 -6.38
C ALA A 92 4.06 11.62 -6.35
N CYS A 93 4.56 10.40 -6.27
CA CYS A 93 5.98 10.12 -6.43
C CYS A 93 6.43 10.40 -7.88
N PRO A 94 7.74 10.67 -8.10
CA PRO A 94 8.26 11.00 -9.42
C PRO A 94 7.93 9.93 -10.48
N GLY A 95 7.36 10.35 -11.61
CA GLY A 95 7.00 9.51 -12.75
C GLY A 95 5.69 8.76 -12.62
N VAL A 96 5.01 8.80 -11.47
CA VAL A 96 3.74 8.08 -11.24
C VAL A 96 2.62 8.58 -12.16
N PRO A 97 2.35 9.88 -12.32
CA PRO A 97 1.27 10.35 -13.19
C PRO A 97 1.45 9.91 -14.65
N GLU A 98 2.67 10.01 -15.16
CA GLU A 98 3.02 9.62 -16.53
C GLU A 98 2.87 8.10 -16.73
N LEU A 99 3.40 7.30 -15.78
CA LEU A 99 3.31 5.85 -15.83
C LEU A 99 1.86 5.36 -15.77
N LEU A 100 1.04 5.90 -14.86
CA LEU A 100 -0.38 5.54 -14.76
C LEU A 100 -1.15 5.92 -16.04
N THR A 101 -0.82 7.06 -16.65
CA THR A 101 -1.40 7.47 -17.94
C THR A 101 -1.08 6.46 -19.04
N GLU A 102 0.18 6.02 -19.17
CA GLU A 102 0.56 5.02 -20.16
C GLU A 102 -0.02 3.63 -19.88
N LEU A 103 -0.05 3.22 -18.63
CA LEU A 103 -0.66 1.95 -18.21
C LEU A 103 -2.18 1.91 -18.48
N SER A 104 -2.89 3.03 -18.31
CA SER A 104 -4.33 3.12 -18.60
C SER A 104 -4.69 2.87 -20.07
N ARG A 105 -3.72 3.03 -20.99
CA ARG A 105 -3.87 2.78 -22.42
C ARG A 105 -3.62 1.32 -22.81
N GLN A 106 -3.14 0.50 -21.87
CA GLN A 106 -2.79 -0.90 -22.13
C GLN A 106 -4.03 -1.79 -21.96
N PRO A 107 -4.57 -2.39 -23.03
CA PRO A 107 -5.82 -3.15 -22.94
C PRO A 107 -5.69 -4.44 -22.13
N ASN A 108 -4.48 -4.95 -21.98
CA ASN A 108 -4.19 -6.20 -21.28
C ASN A 108 -3.60 -5.98 -19.87
N VAL A 109 -3.86 -4.83 -19.25
CA VAL A 109 -3.40 -4.49 -17.91
C VAL A 109 -4.58 -4.22 -16.99
N LEU A 110 -4.58 -4.86 -15.84
CA LEU A 110 -5.47 -4.54 -14.73
C LEU A 110 -4.67 -3.87 -13.63
N LEU A 111 -5.02 -2.62 -13.32
CA LEU A 111 -4.40 -1.88 -12.21
C LEU A 111 -5.12 -2.20 -10.90
N GLY A 112 -4.34 -2.45 -9.87
CA GLY A 112 -4.83 -2.69 -8.52
C GLY A 112 -3.92 -2.10 -7.45
N LEU A 113 -4.40 -2.13 -6.21
CA LEU A 113 -3.66 -1.72 -5.02
C LEU A 113 -3.30 -2.94 -4.18
N LEU A 114 -2.11 -2.90 -3.56
CA LEU A 114 -1.72 -3.80 -2.50
C LEU A 114 -1.02 -2.97 -1.43
N THR A 115 -1.72 -2.67 -0.35
CA THR A 115 -1.23 -1.69 0.61
C THR A 115 -1.54 -2.08 2.05
N GLY A 116 -0.68 -1.64 2.98
CA GLY A 116 -0.93 -1.77 4.41
C GLY A 116 -2.06 -0.87 4.93
N ASN A 117 -2.48 0.13 4.16
CA ASN A 117 -3.57 1.03 4.53
C ASN A 117 -4.92 0.30 4.55
N SER A 118 -5.84 0.80 5.39
CA SER A 118 -7.24 0.35 5.36
C SER A 118 -7.92 0.73 4.03
N GLN A 119 -8.96 -0.03 3.67
CA GLN A 119 -9.77 0.26 2.49
C GLN A 119 -10.42 1.67 2.55
N LEU A 120 -10.67 2.20 3.75
CA LEU A 120 -11.26 3.52 3.92
C LEU A 120 -10.26 4.66 3.71
N THR A 121 -9.00 4.49 4.14
CA THR A 121 -7.99 5.55 4.06
C THR A 121 -7.23 5.58 2.74
N ALA A 122 -7.04 4.43 2.08
CA ALA A 122 -6.28 4.30 0.84
C ALA A 122 -6.76 5.25 -0.28
N PRO A 123 -8.08 5.28 -0.66
CA PRO A 123 -8.54 6.17 -1.71
C PRO A 123 -8.42 7.65 -1.35
N LEU A 124 -8.58 8.02 -0.07
CA LEU A 124 -8.45 9.40 0.38
C LEU A 124 -7.03 9.93 0.24
N LYS A 125 -6.02 9.08 0.50
CA LYS A 125 -4.61 9.41 0.31
C LYS A 125 -4.30 9.65 -1.17
N LEU A 126 -4.77 8.78 -2.06
CA LEU A 126 -4.59 8.93 -3.51
C LEU A 126 -5.21 10.23 -4.01
N LEU A 127 -6.46 10.52 -3.63
CA LEU A 127 -7.16 11.76 -4.00
C LEU A 127 -6.40 13.00 -3.53
N ALA A 128 -5.88 12.99 -2.30
CA ALA A 128 -5.10 14.11 -1.76
C ALA A 128 -3.78 14.35 -2.52
N ALA A 129 -3.25 13.32 -3.17
CA ALA A 129 -2.06 13.41 -4.03
C ALA A 129 -2.38 13.67 -5.51
N GLY A 130 -3.66 13.89 -5.86
CA GLY A 130 -4.09 14.15 -7.24
C GLY A 130 -4.19 12.89 -8.11
N ILE A 131 -4.23 11.70 -7.50
CA ILE A 131 -4.39 10.43 -8.21
C ILE A 131 -5.84 9.95 -8.07
N ASP A 132 -6.51 9.70 -9.21
CA ASP A 132 -7.86 9.14 -9.20
C ASP A 132 -7.84 7.68 -8.74
N PRO A 133 -8.44 7.32 -7.59
CA PRO A 133 -8.45 5.95 -7.10
C PRO A 133 -9.28 5.01 -7.99
N LEU A 134 -10.18 5.51 -8.82
CA LEU A 134 -11.02 4.71 -9.71
C LEU A 134 -10.25 4.02 -10.85
N GLN A 135 -8.99 4.42 -11.11
CA GLN A 135 -8.12 3.68 -12.05
C GLN A 135 -7.76 2.29 -11.50
N PHE A 136 -7.71 2.10 -10.19
CA PHE A 136 -7.38 0.81 -9.56
C PHE A 136 -8.66 0.01 -9.37
N LYS A 137 -8.87 -0.98 -10.21
CA LYS A 137 -10.13 -1.74 -10.28
C LYS A 137 -10.27 -2.79 -9.18
N VAL A 138 -9.16 -3.19 -8.59
CA VAL A 138 -9.09 -4.14 -7.46
C VAL A 138 -8.15 -3.61 -6.39
N GLY A 139 -8.30 -4.12 -5.17
CA GLY A 139 -7.37 -3.78 -4.09
C GLY A 139 -7.31 -4.89 -3.06
N ALA A 140 -6.14 -5.05 -2.45
CA ALA A 140 -5.91 -5.80 -1.23
C ALA A 140 -5.35 -4.82 -0.20
N TYR A 141 -6.03 -4.69 0.92
CA TYR A 141 -5.82 -3.63 1.90
C TYR A 141 -5.39 -4.21 3.25
N GLY A 142 -4.70 -3.42 4.06
CA GLY A 142 -4.37 -3.82 5.42
C GLY A 142 -5.59 -4.23 6.25
N SER A 143 -6.75 -3.61 6.00
CA SER A 143 -8.01 -4.04 6.65
C SER A 143 -8.50 -5.44 6.25
N ASP A 144 -7.94 -6.06 5.22
CA ASP A 144 -8.30 -7.41 4.80
C ASP A 144 -7.51 -8.49 5.56
N ALA A 145 -6.26 -8.21 5.94
CA ALA A 145 -5.41 -9.16 6.66
C ALA A 145 -4.37 -8.46 7.53
N MET A 146 -4.06 -9.07 8.68
CA MET A 146 -3.00 -8.58 9.58
C MET A 146 -1.61 -8.85 9.01
N ASP A 147 -1.39 -10.01 8.39
CA ASP A 147 -0.15 -10.34 7.69
C ASP A 147 -0.21 -9.80 6.25
N ARG A 148 0.77 -8.95 5.89
CA ARG A 148 0.88 -8.41 4.54
C ARG A 148 1.07 -9.51 3.49
N ASN A 149 1.68 -10.65 3.87
CA ASN A 149 1.93 -11.75 2.97
C ASN A 149 0.64 -12.47 2.49
N ASP A 150 -0.50 -12.24 3.14
CA ASP A 150 -1.80 -12.77 2.71
C ASP A 150 -2.45 -11.91 1.61
N LEU A 151 -2.04 -10.63 1.47
CA LEU A 151 -2.67 -9.68 0.55
C LEU A 151 -2.56 -10.06 -0.94
N PRO A 152 -1.46 -10.65 -1.45
CA PRO A 152 -1.38 -11.04 -2.86
C PRO A 152 -2.48 -12.03 -3.27
N ALA A 153 -2.74 -13.04 -2.46
CA ALA A 153 -3.79 -14.02 -2.74
C ALA A 153 -5.18 -13.37 -2.80
N ILE A 154 -5.44 -12.40 -1.91
CA ILE A 154 -6.68 -11.62 -1.89
C ILE A 154 -6.81 -10.77 -3.16
N GLY A 155 -5.75 -10.04 -3.55
CA GLY A 155 -5.74 -9.21 -4.75
C GLY A 155 -5.97 -10.03 -6.02
N MET A 156 -5.26 -11.14 -6.19
CA MET A 156 -5.41 -12.06 -7.33
C MET A 156 -6.82 -12.67 -7.39
N SER A 157 -7.36 -13.09 -6.26
CA SER A 157 -8.73 -13.63 -6.17
C SER A 157 -9.76 -12.59 -6.59
N ARG A 158 -9.67 -11.36 -6.10
CA ARG A 158 -10.57 -10.26 -6.47
C ARG A 158 -10.45 -9.90 -7.95
N ALA A 159 -9.23 -9.88 -8.49
CA ALA A 159 -8.99 -9.65 -9.92
C ALA A 159 -9.66 -10.74 -10.78
N SER A 160 -9.51 -12.01 -10.38
CA SER A 160 -10.13 -13.12 -11.09
C SER A 160 -11.66 -13.07 -11.04
N GLN A 161 -12.22 -12.70 -9.89
CA GLN A 161 -13.68 -12.54 -9.74
C GLN A 161 -14.23 -11.37 -10.58
N LEU A 162 -13.47 -10.27 -10.68
CA LEU A 162 -13.89 -9.09 -11.44
C LEU A 162 -13.90 -9.34 -12.95
N THR A 163 -12.87 -10.02 -13.47
CA THR A 163 -12.64 -10.14 -14.93
C THR A 163 -13.11 -11.45 -15.53
N GLY A 164 -13.26 -12.50 -14.70
CA GLY A 164 -13.48 -13.88 -15.15
C GLY A 164 -12.19 -14.56 -15.66
N GLU A 165 -11.04 -13.85 -15.70
CA GLU A 165 -9.74 -14.43 -16.03
C GLU A 165 -9.04 -14.95 -14.78
N GLN A 166 -8.10 -15.87 -14.95
CA GLN A 166 -7.30 -16.39 -13.83
C GLN A 166 -6.06 -15.52 -13.63
N PHE A 167 -5.90 -15.01 -12.40
CA PHE A 167 -4.68 -14.37 -11.96
C PHE A 167 -3.97 -15.22 -10.91
N ASP A 168 -2.67 -15.39 -11.13
CA ASP A 168 -1.74 -16.07 -10.22
C ASP A 168 -0.39 -15.30 -10.22
N GLY A 169 0.63 -15.87 -9.55
CA GLY A 169 1.94 -15.22 -9.47
C GLY A 169 2.62 -15.01 -10.82
N ASN A 170 2.31 -15.80 -11.86
CA ASN A 170 2.99 -15.72 -13.15
C ASN A 170 2.55 -14.50 -13.98
N ASN A 171 1.34 -14.00 -13.75
CA ASN A 171 0.80 -12.83 -14.45
C ASN A 171 0.52 -11.65 -13.51
N THR A 172 1.09 -11.67 -12.30
CA THR A 172 0.96 -10.61 -11.30
C THR A 172 2.33 -9.99 -10.99
N VAL A 173 2.36 -8.66 -10.94
CA VAL A 173 3.51 -7.87 -10.52
C VAL A 173 3.12 -7.06 -9.29
N ILE A 174 3.97 -7.06 -8.27
CA ILE A 174 3.79 -6.24 -7.07
C ILE A 174 4.88 -5.19 -7.04
N ILE A 175 4.46 -3.93 -6.95
CA ILE A 175 5.34 -2.75 -7.01
C ILE A 175 5.28 -2.05 -5.65
N GLY A 176 6.44 -1.89 -4.99
CA GLY A 176 6.52 -1.27 -3.67
C GLY A 176 7.91 -0.74 -3.33
N ASP A 177 8.01 0.04 -2.24
CA ASP A 177 9.24 0.74 -1.83
C ASP A 177 9.88 0.14 -0.57
N THR A 178 9.34 -0.96 -0.04
CA THR A 178 9.83 -1.56 1.20
C THR A 178 10.28 -3.01 1.00
N PRO A 179 11.17 -3.51 1.88
CA PRO A 179 11.46 -4.94 1.94
C PRO A 179 10.22 -5.83 2.10
N ALA A 180 9.19 -5.33 2.81
CA ALA A 180 7.95 -6.06 3.00
C ALA A 180 7.17 -6.28 1.69
N ASP A 181 7.26 -5.37 0.72
CA ASP A 181 6.66 -5.52 -0.61
C ASP A 181 7.34 -6.65 -1.39
N ILE A 182 8.66 -6.71 -1.33
CA ILE A 182 9.43 -7.77 -1.99
C ILE A 182 9.08 -9.14 -1.39
N LEU A 183 9.03 -9.23 -0.06
CA LEU A 183 8.66 -10.47 0.65
C LEU A 183 7.21 -10.87 0.35
N CYS A 184 6.31 -9.90 0.32
CA CYS A 184 4.92 -10.06 -0.03
C CYS A 184 4.75 -10.60 -1.47
N ALA A 185 5.51 -10.06 -2.44
CA ALA A 185 5.54 -10.56 -3.81
C ALA A 185 6.00 -12.03 -3.85
N ARG A 186 7.06 -12.38 -3.11
CA ARG A 186 7.54 -13.77 -3.00
C ARG A 186 6.48 -14.71 -2.40
N ALA A 187 5.75 -14.27 -1.36
CA ALA A 187 4.66 -15.05 -0.77
C ALA A 187 3.56 -15.36 -1.81
N GLY A 188 3.23 -14.36 -2.66
CA GLY A 188 2.30 -14.51 -3.78
C GLY A 188 2.89 -15.20 -5.02
N LYS A 189 4.18 -15.56 -5.02
CA LYS A 189 4.93 -16.05 -6.20
C LYS A 189 4.86 -15.08 -7.39
N ALA A 190 4.62 -13.79 -7.11
CA ALA A 190 4.52 -12.73 -8.09
C ALA A 190 5.89 -12.10 -8.38
N THR A 191 6.00 -11.39 -9.50
CA THR A 191 7.17 -10.59 -9.81
C THR A 191 7.29 -9.42 -8.83
N ALA A 192 8.45 -9.26 -8.19
CA ALA A 192 8.73 -8.19 -7.24
C ALA A 192 9.44 -7.03 -7.95
N VAL A 193 8.80 -5.89 -8.04
CA VAL A 193 9.39 -4.63 -8.53
C VAL A 193 9.57 -3.68 -7.35
N ALA A 194 10.81 -3.40 -7.01
CA ALA A 194 11.14 -2.45 -5.94
C ALA A 194 11.43 -1.06 -6.51
N VAL A 195 10.97 -0.02 -5.80
CA VAL A 195 11.25 1.38 -6.14
C VAL A 195 11.83 2.12 -4.92
N ALA A 196 12.97 2.78 -5.08
CA ALA A 196 13.65 3.47 -4.00
C ALA A 196 13.12 4.91 -3.80
N SER A 197 11.85 5.16 -4.10
CA SER A 197 11.21 6.48 -3.96
C SER A 197 10.69 6.78 -2.55
N GLY A 198 10.66 5.77 -1.66
CA GLY A 198 10.24 5.88 -0.27
C GLY A 198 11.40 6.10 0.71
N TRP A 199 11.34 5.43 1.87
CA TRP A 199 12.31 5.58 2.95
C TRP A 199 13.54 4.68 2.83
N HIS A 200 13.47 3.61 2.03
CA HIS A 200 14.56 2.65 1.88
C HIS A 200 15.41 3.00 0.66
N ALA A 201 16.73 3.05 0.89
CA ALA A 201 17.70 3.22 -0.21
C ALA A 201 17.71 1.98 -1.12
N ALA A 202 18.04 2.18 -2.40
CA ALA A 202 18.14 1.10 -3.37
C ALA A 202 19.07 -0.04 -2.90
N ALA A 203 20.17 0.28 -2.23
CA ALA A 203 21.09 -0.71 -1.66
C ALA A 203 20.42 -1.64 -0.64
N THR A 204 19.57 -1.08 0.23
CA THR A 204 18.80 -1.86 1.21
C THR A 204 17.78 -2.76 0.53
N LEU A 205 17.06 -2.24 -0.47
CA LEU A 205 16.07 -3.03 -1.23
C LEU A 205 16.75 -4.16 -2.02
N ALA A 206 17.94 -3.93 -2.57
CA ALA A 206 18.72 -4.93 -3.32
C ALA A 206 19.09 -6.16 -2.46
N GLU A 207 19.29 -6.00 -1.14
CA GLU A 207 19.56 -7.12 -0.22
C GLU A 207 18.44 -8.17 -0.22
N TYR A 208 17.19 -7.74 -0.48
CA TYR A 208 16.00 -8.61 -0.57
C TYR A 208 15.78 -9.21 -1.96
N ARG A 209 16.69 -8.92 -2.92
CA ARG A 209 16.73 -9.49 -4.27
C ARG A 209 15.38 -9.35 -5.01
N PRO A 210 14.84 -8.14 -5.22
CA PRO A 210 13.68 -7.97 -6.10
C PRO A 210 14.03 -8.43 -7.52
N ASP A 211 13.02 -8.74 -8.34
CA ASP A 211 13.24 -9.10 -9.74
C ASP A 211 13.68 -7.88 -10.56
N HIS A 212 13.16 -6.70 -10.20
CA HIS A 212 13.57 -5.41 -10.75
C HIS A 212 13.66 -4.36 -9.65
N LEU A 213 14.60 -3.43 -9.80
CA LEU A 213 14.84 -2.33 -8.85
C LEU A 213 15.04 -1.03 -9.61
N PHE A 214 14.27 0.00 -9.27
CA PHE A 214 14.34 1.33 -9.84
C PHE A 214 14.55 2.38 -8.74
N GLU A 215 15.22 3.49 -9.06
CA GLU A 215 15.34 4.64 -8.17
C GLU A 215 13.98 5.34 -7.96
N ASN A 216 13.19 5.42 -9.02
CA ASN A 216 11.83 5.97 -9.03
C ASN A 216 11.12 5.51 -10.32
N LEU A 217 9.87 5.95 -10.51
CA LEU A 217 9.07 5.59 -11.69
C LEU A 217 9.17 6.60 -12.85
N GLY A 218 10.22 7.44 -12.89
CA GLY A 218 10.39 8.50 -13.88
C GLY A 218 10.82 8.04 -15.28
N GLU A 219 11.49 6.90 -15.41
CA GLU A 219 11.86 6.33 -16.72
C GLU A 219 10.70 5.54 -17.33
N THR A 220 9.57 6.21 -17.56
CA THR A 220 8.28 5.62 -17.91
C THR A 220 8.36 4.53 -18.98
N ASN A 221 9.07 4.75 -20.10
CA ASN A 221 9.17 3.76 -21.17
C ASN A 221 9.89 2.48 -20.76
N HIS A 222 10.99 2.61 -20.01
CA HIS A 222 11.77 1.47 -19.53
C HIS A 222 10.96 0.66 -18.50
N ILE A 223 10.29 1.36 -17.57
CA ILE A 223 9.45 0.73 -16.55
C ILE A 223 8.25 0.04 -17.19
N LEU A 224 7.58 0.69 -18.13
CA LEU A 224 6.45 0.12 -18.86
C LEU A 224 6.87 -1.20 -19.56
N GLN A 225 8.00 -1.22 -20.27
CA GLN A 225 8.53 -2.44 -20.88
C GLN A 225 8.77 -3.55 -19.86
N THR A 226 9.35 -3.21 -18.70
CA THR A 226 9.60 -4.18 -17.62
C THR A 226 8.30 -4.72 -17.03
N LEU A 227 7.30 -3.86 -16.78
CA LEU A 227 6.02 -4.29 -16.20
C LEU A 227 5.19 -5.15 -17.18
N LEU A 228 5.39 -4.99 -18.48
CA LEU A 228 4.65 -5.70 -19.53
C LEU A 228 5.36 -6.94 -20.06
N SER A 229 6.67 -7.14 -19.77
CA SER A 229 7.42 -8.35 -20.11
C SER A 229 7.00 -9.57 -19.27
#